data_6cf49a91ebd09fc91d35cc6506261d56
#
_entry.id   6cf49a91ebd09fc91d35cc6506261d56
#
_cell.length_a   1.000
_cell.length_b   1.000
_cell.length_c   1.000
_cell.angle_alpha   90.00
_cell.angle_beta   90.00
_cell.angle_gamma   90.00
#
_symmetry.space_group_name_H-M   'P 1'
#
loop_
_entity.id
_entity.type
_entity.pdbx_description
1 polymer ?
#
loop_
_entity_poly.entity_id
_entity_poly.type
_entity_poly.pdbx_seq_one_letter_code
_entity_poly.pdbx_strand_id
1 'polypeptide(L)'
;MASTHPLVEQVRSGESRELQLLAAQGILPLSAQELVPLQVELAASESPEISGYARSSLEELDPKLAATFIATEASEEVLEYFAANPSHQFVVEALLRRRDIPRHLLVDMAERLGPDLQETLLLRQDAIIEEPEILVALEANPEVSVYSRRKIAEYREHLLPR
;
A
#
# COMPACT_ATOMS: atom_id res chain seq x y z
N MET A 1 18.13 2.07 -17.01
CA MET A 1 16.96 1.19 -16.92
C MET A 1 17.36 -0.15 -16.34
N ALA A 2 16.65 -0.57 -15.32
CA ALA A 2 16.84 -1.91 -14.79
C ALA A 2 16.38 -2.92 -15.85
N SER A 3 17.21 -3.89 -16.18
CA SER A 3 16.82 -4.93 -17.13
C SER A 3 15.80 -5.85 -16.45
N THR A 4 14.68 -6.08 -17.13
CA THR A 4 13.65 -6.98 -16.63
C THR A 4 14.14 -8.42 -16.78
N HIS A 5 14.05 -9.20 -15.73
CA HIS A 5 14.42 -10.61 -15.76
C HIS A 5 13.53 -11.35 -16.78
N PRO A 6 14.10 -12.24 -17.61
CA PRO A 6 13.30 -12.98 -18.62
C PRO A 6 12.09 -13.72 -18.05
N LEU A 7 12.20 -14.26 -16.83
CA LEU A 7 11.08 -14.94 -16.18
C LEU A 7 9.91 -14.00 -15.89
N VAL A 8 10.19 -12.72 -15.60
CA VAL A 8 9.15 -11.71 -15.37
C VAL A 8 8.31 -11.55 -16.63
N GLU A 9 8.97 -11.42 -17.79
CA GLU A 9 8.28 -11.29 -19.08
C GLU A 9 7.46 -12.54 -19.40
N GLN A 10 7.99 -13.72 -19.12
CA GLN A 10 7.29 -14.97 -19.39
C GLN A 10 6.04 -15.12 -18.52
N VAL A 11 6.11 -14.68 -17.26
CA VAL A 11 4.95 -14.70 -16.37
C VAL A 11 3.89 -13.72 -16.86
N ARG A 12 4.30 -12.49 -17.20
CA ARG A 12 3.38 -11.44 -17.67
C ARG A 12 2.70 -11.78 -18.98
N SER A 13 3.38 -12.49 -19.88
CA SER A 13 2.80 -12.88 -21.16
C SER A 13 1.57 -13.78 -21.01
N GLY A 14 1.48 -14.50 -19.90
CA GLY A 14 0.38 -15.43 -19.65
C GLY A 14 0.45 -16.71 -20.45
N GLU A 15 1.52 -16.94 -21.20
CA GLU A 15 1.68 -18.14 -22.04
C GLU A 15 1.86 -19.41 -21.22
N SER A 16 2.43 -19.30 -20.02
CA SER A 16 2.67 -20.45 -19.16
C SER A 16 1.91 -20.30 -17.84
N ARG A 17 0.83 -21.08 -17.68
CA ARG A 17 0.11 -21.13 -16.42
C ARG A 17 0.99 -21.66 -15.29
N GLU A 18 1.86 -22.62 -15.59
CA GLU A 18 2.79 -23.19 -14.61
C GLU A 18 3.71 -22.13 -14.03
N LEU A 19 4.29 -21.27 -14.88
CA LEU A 19 5.13 -20.18 -14.41
C LEU A 19 4.35 -19.17 -13.57
N GLN A 20 3.10 -18.89 -13.95
CA GLN A 20 2.25 -18.01 -13.16
C GLN A 20 1.99 -18.60 -11.77
N LEU A 21 1.72 -19.88 -11.68
CA LEU A 21 1.52 -20.57 -10.40
C LEU A 21 2.77 -20.53 -9.54
N LEU A 22 3.94 -20.79 -10.14
CA LEU A 22 5.20 -20.76 -9.41
C LEU A 22 5.52 -19.34 -8.90
N ALA A 23 5.26 -18.32 -9.71
CA ALA A 23 5.44 -16.93 -9.29
C ALA A 23 4.48 -16.57 -8.15
N ALA A 24 3.22 -16.97 -8.28
CA ALA A 24 2.21 -16.71 -7.25
C ALA A 24 2.57 -17.36 -5.91
N GLN A 25 3.19 -18.53 -5.95
CA GLN A 25 3.64 -19.25 -4.76
C GLN A 25 4.98 -18.75 -4.22
N GLY A 26 5.67 -17.86 -4.95
CA GLY A 26 6.95 -17.31 -4.52
C GLY A 26 8.13 -18.27 -4.73
N ILE A 27 7.99 -19.25 -5.63
CA ILE A 27 9.01 -20.30 -5.83
C ILE A 27 10.01 -19.93 -6.92
N LEU A 28 9.68 -18.98 -7.81
CA LEU A 28 10.60 -18.59 -8.87
C LEU A 28 11.84 -17.90 -8.30
N PRO A 29 13.04 -18.11 -8.93
CA PRO A 29 14.27 -17.49 -8.46
C PRO A 29 14.37 -16.01 -8.88
N LEU A 30 13.50 -15.19 -8.29
CA LEU A 30 13.42 -13.75 -8.53
C LEU A 30 13.67 -13.01 -7.22
N SER A 31 14.22 -11.80 -7.33
CA SER A 31 14.35 -10.93 -6.17
C SER A 31 12.98 -10.47 -5.69
N ALA A 32 12.89 -10.01 -4.44
CA ALA A 32 11.65 -9.46 -3.92
C ALA A 32 11.17 -8.27 -4.76
N GLN A 33 12.09 -7.47 -5.27
CA GLN A 33 11.78 -6.31 -6.12
C GLN A 33 11.10 -6.71 -7.42
N GLU A 34 11.41 -7.89 -7.94
CA GLU A 34 10.80 -8.41 -9.16
C GLU A 34 9.54 -9.22 -8.87
N LEU A 35 9.58 -9.99 -7.78
CA LEU A 35 8.52 -10.94 -7.45
C LEU A 35 7.27 -10.25 -6.87
N VAL A 36 7.44 -9.28 -5.97
CA VAL A 36 6.30 -8.61 -5.33
C VAL A 36 5.37 -7.94 -6.35
N PRO A 37 5.88 -7.14 -7.32
CA PRO A 37 5.01 -6.56 -8.34
C PRO A 37 4.28 -7.62 -9.17
N LEU A 38 4.93 -8.74 -9.49
CA LEU A 38 4.28 -9.83 -10.22
C LEU A 38 3.16 -10.45 -9.40
N GLN A 39 3.39 -10.66 -8.11
CA GLN A 39 2.36 -11.23 -7.23
C GLN A 39 1.17 -10.28 -7.08
N VAL A 40 1.40 -8.97 -7.06
CA VAL A 40 0.32 -7.98 -7.05
C VAL A 40 -0.50 -8.10 -8.33
N GLU A 41 0.14 -8.21 -9.49
CA GLU A 41 -0.57 -8.42 -10.76
C GLU A 41 -1.34 -9.74 -10.76
N LEU A 42 -0.73 -10.81 -10.26
CA LEU A 42 -1.36 -12.14 -10.22
C LEU A 42 -2.50 -12.21 -9.22
N ALA A 43 -2.50 -11.38 -8.20
CA ALA A 43 -3.60 -11.30 -7.24
C ALA A 43 -4.90 -10.84 -7.91
N ALA A 44 -4.80 -10.18 -9.06
CA ALA A 44 -5.96 -9.77 -9.87
C ALA A 44 -6.30 -10.79 -10.97
N SER A 45 -5.64 -11.94 -11.00
CA SER A 45 -5.89 -12.97 -12.01
C SER A 45 -7.31 -13.49 -11.94
N GLU A 46 -7.90 -13.82 -13.09
CA GLU A 46 -9.21 -14.45 -13.18
C GLU A 46 -9.20 -15.89 -12.66
N SER A 47 -8.03 -16.51 -12.60
CA SER A 47 -7.88 -17.86 -12.03
C SER A 47 -7.89 -17.75 -10.50
N PRO A 48 -8.91 -18.35 -9.81
CA PRO A 48 -8.93 -18.32 -8.35
C PRO A 48 -7.73 -18.97 -7.69
N GLU A 49 -7.16 -19.97 -8.33
CA GLU A 49 -5.97 -20.65 -7.82
C GLU A 49 -4.76 -19.72 -7.85
N ILE A 50 -4.52 -19.05 -8.97
CA ILE A 50 -3.40 -18.13 -9.12
C ILE A 50 -3.56 -16.93 -8.17
N SER A 51 -4.75 -16.30 -8.17
CA SER A 51 -4.99 -15.13 -7.31
C SER A 51 -4.90 -15.50 -5.83
N GLY A 52 -5.39 -16.68 -5.45
CA GLY A 52 -5.32 -17.15 -4.08
C GLY A 52 -3.91 -17.35 -3.59
N TYR A 53 -3.06 -18.00 -4.37
CA TYR A 53 -1.65 -18.17 -4.01
C TYR A 53 -0.92 -16.84 -3.95
N ALA A 54 -1.18 -15.95 -4.90
CA ALA A 54 -0.54 -14.63 -4.92
C ALA A 54 -0.88 -13.82 -3.66
N ARG A 55 -2.17 -13.79 -3.29
CA ARG A 55 -2.62 -13.09 -2.08
C ARG A 55 -2.00 -13.68 -0.82
N SER A 56 -1.97 -15.00 -0.72
CA SER A 56 -1.36 -15.68 0.42
C SER A 56 0.12 -15.35 0.53
N SER A 57 0.84 -15.35 -0.58
CA SER A 57 2.27 -15.02 -0.59
C SER A 57 2.51 -13.59 -0.12
N LEU A 58 1.66 -12.64 -0.56
CA LEU A 58 1.79 -11.25 -0.16
C LEU A 58 1.48 -11.05 1.33
N GLU A 59 0.50 -11.79 1.87
CA GLU A 59 0.18 -11.75 3.29
C GLU A 59 1.30 -12.31 4.16
N GLU A 60 2.04 -13.28 3.65
CA GLU A 60 3.12 -13.96 4.37
C GLU A 60 4.47 -13.25 4.24
N LEU A 61 4.55 -12.17 3.46
CA LEU A 61 5.77 -11.40 3.36
C LEU A 61 6.21 -10.90 4.74
N ASP A 62 7.52 -10.96 5.00
CA ASP A 62 8.07 -10.36 6.21
C ASP A 62 7.66 -8.87 6.25
N PRO A 63 6.97 -8.44 7.31
CA PRO A 63 6.48 -7.06 7.38
C PRO A 63 7.56 -5.99 7.24
N LYS A 64 8.76 -6.24 7.74
CA LYS A 64 9.87 -5.29 7.62
C LYS A 64 10.38 -5.19 6.19
N LEU A 65 10.48 -6.33 5.51
CA LEU A 65 10.86 -6.36 4.10
C LEU A 65 9.83 -5.63 3.25
N ALA A 66 8.55 -5.92 3.48
CA ALA A 66 7.46 -5.28 2.78
C ALA A 66 7.47 -3.77 3.01
N ALA A 67 7.67 -3.33 4.25
CA ALA A 67 7.72 -1.92 4.60
C ALA A 67 8.87 -1.20 3.89
N THR A 68 10.06 -1.81 3.86
CA THR A 68 11.21 -1.25 3.16
C THR A 68 10.94 -1.12 1.66
N PHE A 69 10.36 -2.15 1.05
CA PHE A 69 10.00 -2.14 -0.37
C PHE A 69 8.99 -1.02 -0.66
N ILE A 70 7.95 -0.90 0.14
CA ILE A 70 6.94 0.16 -0.01
C ILE A 70 7.57 1.54 0.09
N ALA A 71 8.47 1.73 1.04
CA ALA A 71 9.09 3.03 1.28
C ALA A 71 9.97 3.49 0.11
N THR A 72 10.59 2.56 -0.61
CA THR A 72 11.66 2.90 -1.55
C THR A 72 11.36 2.57 -3.01
N GLU A 73 10.68 1.47 -3.29
CA GLU A 73 10.63 0.92 -4.65
C GLU A 73 9.25 0.64 -5.21
N ALA A 74 8.23 0.56 -4.38
CA ALA A 74 6.90 0.17 -4.83
C ALA A 74 6.33 1.17 -5.83
N SER A 75 5.78 0.63 -6.92
CA SER A 75 5.03 1.42 -7.90
C SER A 75 3.65 1.79 -7.35
N GLU A 76 2.97 2.69 -8.04
CA GLU A 76 1.62 3.09 -7.66
C GLU A 76 0.67 1.90 -7.51
N GLU A 77 0.73 0.94 -8.43
CA GLU A 77 -0.11 -0.27 -8.38
C GLU A 77 0.14 -1.10 -7.13
N VAL A 78 1.40 -1.23 -6.73
CA VAL A 78 1.77 -1.95 -5.51
C VAL A 78 1.28 -1.19 -4.29
N LEU A 79 1.43 0.13 -4.27
CA LEU A 79 0.91 0.96 -3.18
C LEU A 79 -0.60 0.81 -3.04
N GLU A 80 -1.33 0.81 -4.15
CA GLU A 80 -2.78 0.62 -4.14
C GLU A 80 -3.17 -0.72 -3.56
N TYR A 81 -2.45 -1.78 -3.94
CA TYR A 81 -2.72 -3.11 -3.42
C TYR A 81 -2.58 -3.16 -1.90
N PHE A 82 -1.45 -2.69 -1.37
CA PHE A 82 -1.20 -2.76 0.06
C PHE A 82 -2.08 -1.80 0.86
N ALA A 83 -2.50 -0.69 0.27
CA ALA A 83 -3.45 0.21 0.92
C ALA A 83 -4.84 -0.45 1.07
N ALA A 84 -5.25 -1.21 0.06
CA ALA A 84 -6.53 -1.94 0.08
C ALA A 84 -6.46 -3.22 0.90
N ASN A 85 -5.27 -3.81 1.06
CA ASN A 85 -5.06 -5.09 1.74
C ASN A 85 -3.98 -4.96 2.81
N PRO A 86 -4.21 -4.16 3.85
CA PRO A 86 -3.21 -3.95 4.89
C PRO A 86 -2.99 -5.24 5.68
N SER A 87 -1.75 -5.70 5.71
CA SER A 87 -1.38 -6.96 6.34
C SER A 87 -0.70 -6.78 7.69
N HIS A 88 -0.05 -5.64 7.91
CA HIS A 88 0.70 -5.38 9.13
C HIS A 88 0.88 -3.89 9.36
N GLN A 89 1.00 -3.51 10.64
CA GLN A 89 1.19 -2.13 11.06
C GLN A 89 2.41 -1.47 10.40
N PHE A 90 3.52 -2.20 10.22
CA PHE A 90 4.72 -1.66 9.56
C PHE A 90 4.44 -1.30 8.11
N VAL A 91 3.63 -2.09 7.43
CA VAL A 91 3.24 -1.83 6.04
C VAL A 91 2.39 -0.57 5.96
N VAL A 92 1.40 -0.45 6.83
CA VAL A 92 0.52 0.72 6.88
C VAL A 92 1.34 1.98 7.17
N GLU A 93 2.25 1.92 8.13
CA GLU A 93 3.10 3.05 8.48
C GLU A 93 3.97 3.48 7.30
N ALA A 94 4.56 2.52 6.58
CA ALA A 94 5.37 2.82 5.39
C ALA A 94 4.55 3.51 4.30
N LEU A 95 3.30 3.07 4.09
CA LEU A 95 2.39 3.72 3.16
C LEU A 95 2.10 5.16 3.56
N LEU A 96 1.80 5.38 4.83
CA LEU A 96 1.50 6.72 5.34
C LEU A 96 2.68 7.68 5.20
N ARG A 97 3.90 7.18 5.30
CA ARG A 97 5.11 7.98 5.23
C ARG A 97 5.63 8.20 3.82
N ARG A 98 5.18 7.42 2.85
CA ARG A 98 5.63 7.55 1.46
C ARG A 98 5.25 8.91 0.89
N ARG A 99 6.24 9.70 0.46
CA ARG A 99 6.02 11.10 0.04
C ARG A 99 5.09 11.22 -1.16
N ASP A 100 5.29 10.38 -2.15
CA ASP A 100 4.56 10.44 -3.42
C ASP A 100 3.37 9.49 -3.47
N ILE A 101 2.92 8.96 -2.33
CA ILE A 101 1.72 8.12 -2.32
C ILE A 101 0.53 8.91 -2.87
N PRO A 102 -0.26 8.32 -3.76
CA PRO A 102 -1.47 8.99 -4.25
C PRO A 102 -2.37 9.43 -3.10
N ARG A 103 -2.78 10.68 -3.11
CA ARG A 103 -3.51 11.28 -1.98
C ARG A 103 -4.85 10.61 -1.73
N HIS A 104 -5.51 10.10 -2.78
CA HIS A 104 -6.77 9.37 -2.60
C HIS A 104 -6.60 8.09 -1.75
N LEU A 105 -5.42 7.48 -1.77
CA LEU A 105 -5.15 6.32 -0.92
C LEU A 105 -5.09 6.73 0.55
N LEU A 106 -4.54 7.90 0.84
CA LEU A 106 -4.53 8.42 2.22
C LEU A 106 -5.93 8.73 2.71
N VAL A 107 -6.80 9.25 1.84
CA VAL A 107 -8.21 9.49 2.17
C VAL A 107 -8.90 8.17 2.53
N ASP A 108 -8.72 7.15 1.68
CA ASP A 108 -9.34 5.83 1.91
C ASP A 108 -8.83 5.20 3.21
N MET A 109 -7.55 5.29 3.48
CA MET A 109 -6.94 4.72 4.68
C MET A 109 -7.38 5.46 5.95
N ALA A 110 -7.56 6.78 5.87
CA ALA A 110 -7.89 7.63 7.01
C ALA A 110 -9.13 7.15 7.76
N GLU A 111 -10.11 6.59 7.05
CA GLU A 111 -11.36 6.12 7.65
C GLU A 111 -11.19 4.87 8.53
N ARG A 112 -10.04 4.19 8.44
CA ARG A 112 -9.82 2.88 9.07
C ARG A 112 -8.66 2.83 10.04
N LEU A 113 -7.85 3.90 10.13
CA LEU A 113 -6.66 3.89 10.97
C LEU A 113 -7.00 3.91 12.46
N GLY A 114 -6.26 3.13 13.26
CA GLY A 114 -6.32 3.25 14.70
C GLY A 114 -5.63 4.53 15.19
N PRO A 115 -5.80 4.88 16.47
CA PRO A 115 -5.29 6.15 16.99
C PRO A 115 -3.81 6.43 16.76
N ASP A 116 -2.95 5.43 16.92
CA ASP A 116 -1.51 5.62 16.74
C ASP A 116 -1.15 5.99 15.31
N LEU A 117 -1.79 5.32 14.35
CA LEU A 117 -1.52 5.58 12.94
C LEU A 117 -2.20 6.86 12.45
N GLN A 118 -3.27 7.28 13.11
CA GLN A 118 -3.87 8.59 12.87
C GLN A 118 -2.85 9.70 13.13
N GLU A 119 -2.08 9.58 14.22
CA GLU A 119 -1.04 10.55 14.53
C GLU A 119 0.03 10.58 13.44
N THR A 120 0.42 9.42 12.91
CA THR A 120 1.39 9.33 11.82
C THR A 120 0.87 10.05 10.57
N LEU A 121 -0.39 9.83 10.22
CA LEU A 121 -1.00 10.51 9.07
C LEU A 121 -1.06 12.02 9.28
N LEU A 122 -1.39 12.46 10.48
CA LEU A 122 -1.49 13.90 10.80
C LEU A 122 -0.15 14.63 10.69
N LEU A 123 0.98 13.91 10.70
CA LEU A 123 2.28 14.51 10.42
C LEU A 123 2.45 14.88 8.95
N ARG A 124 1.62 14.36 8.07
CA ARG A 124 1.70 14.61 6.62
C ARG A 124 0.98 15.90 6.25
N GLN A 125 1.49 17.03 6.73
CA GLN A 125 0.92 18.35 6.44
C GLN A 125 0.92 18.64 4.94
N ASP A 126 1.97 18.21 4.23
CA ASP A 126 2.07 18.35 2.77
C ASP A 126 0.86 17.70 2.06
N ALA A 127 0.55 16.48 2.43
CA ALA A 127 -0.57 15.75 1.83
C ALA A 127 -1.92 16.35 2.21
N ILE A 128 -2.06 16.78 3.46
CA ILE A 128 -3.30 17.37 3.98
C ILE A 128 -3.60 18.70 3.27
N ILE A 129 -2.57 19.49 2.99
CA ILE A 129 -2.74 20.75 2.25
C ILE A 129 -3.21 20.48 0.83
N GLU A 130 -2.61 19.47 0.17
CA GLU A 130 -3.01 19.10 -1.19
C GLU A 130 -4.41 18.48 -1.26
N GLU A 131 -4.75 17.70 -0.22
CA GLU A 131 -6.01 16.96 -0.19
C GLU A 131 -6.67 17.05 1.19
N PRO A 132 -7.41 18.14 1.45
CA PRO A 132 -8.07 18.33 2.75
C PRO A 132 -9.12 17.27 3.10
N GLU A 133 -9.61 16.51 2.10
CA GLU A 133 -10.53 15.40 2.34
C GLU A 133 -9.94 14.35 3.29
N ILE A 134 -8.62 14.32 3.45
CA ILE A 134 -7.99 13.46 4.45
C ILE A 134 -8.54 13.75 5.85
N LEU A 135 -8.73 15.03 6.18
CA LEU A 135 -9.26 15.42 7.48
C LEU A 135 -10.73 15.01 7.64
N VAL A 136 -11.51 15.14 6.56
CA VAL A 136 -12.92 14.72 6.58
C VAL A 136 -13.01 13.21 6.83
N ALA A 137 -12.16 12.44 6.15
CA ALA A 137 -12.12 10.98 6.32
C ALA A 137 -11.70 10.58 7.74
N LEU A 138 -10.73 11.27 8.32
CA LEU A 138 -10.31 11.03 9.72
C LEU A 138 -11.46 11.30 10.69
N GLU A 139 -12.23 12.37 10.48
CA GLU A 139 -13.37 12.67 11.32
C GLU A 139 -14.46 11.60 11.23
N ALA A 140 -14.62 10.99 10.06
CA ALA A 140 -15.59 9.92 9.83
C ALA A 140 -15.14 8.59 10.43
N ASN A 141 -13.87 8.47 10.83
CA ASN A 141 -13.33 7.25 11.40
C ASN A 141 -13.97 6.96 12.76
N PRO A 142 -14.62 5.80 12.95
CA PRO A 142 -15.26 5.47 14.24
C PRO A 142 -14.29 5.48 15.42
N GLU A 143 -12.99 5.30 15.16
CA GLU A 143 -11.96 5.27 16.20
C GLU A 143 -11.15 6.56 16.28
N VAL A 144 -11.66 7.66 15.71
CA VAL A 144 -10.97 8.94 15.77
C VAL A 144 -10.72 9.35 17.22
N SER A 145 -9.46 9.64 17.55
CA SER A 145 -9.05 9.96 18.91
C SER A 145 -9.31 11.43 19.24
N VAL A 146 -9.32 11.74 20.53
CA VAL A 146 -9.43 13.12 21.01
C VAL A 146 -8.25 13.96 20.46
N TYR A 147 -7.06 13.38 20.48
CA TYR A 147 -5.87 14.04 19.92
C TYR A 147 -6.07 14.36 18.44
N SER A 148 -6.54 13.38 17.66
CA SER A 148 -6.77 13.58 16.23
C SER A 148 -7.82 14.67 15.97
N ARG A 149 -8.91 14.68 16.72
CA ARG A 149 -9.94 15.71 16.58
C ARG A 149 -9.39 17.11 16.84
N ARG A 150 -8.57 17.22 17.86
CA ARG A 150 -7.94 18.50 18.22
C ARG A 150 -6.99 18.96 17.12
N LYS A 151 -6.18 18.06 16.59
CA LYS A 151 -5.26 18.37 15.50
C LYS A 151 -5.99 18.77 14.22
N ILE A 152 -7.09 18.09 13.91
CA ILE A 152 -7.93 18.42 12.76
C ILE A 152 -8.46 19.86 12.87
N ALA A 153 -8.98 20.21 14.03
CA ALA A 153 -9.49 21.58 14.28
C ALA A 153 -8.37 22.61 14.11
N GLU A 154 -7.19 22.30 14.66
CA GLU A 154 -6.02 23.17 14.57
C GLU A 154 -5.60 23.39 13.11
N TYR A 155 -5.54 22.32 12.31
CA TYR A 155 -5.17 22.42 10.91
C TYR A 155 -6.18 23.20 10.08
N ARG A 156 -7.46 23.05 10.36
CA ARG A 156 -8.49 23.81 9.65
C ARG A 156 -8.39 25.30 9.96
N GLU A 157 -8.00 25.64 11.16
CA GLU A 157 -7.87 27.04 11.56
C GLU A 157 -6.57 27.67 11.05
N HIS A 158 -5.44 26.95 11.13
CA HIS A 158 -4.12 27.52 10.93
C HIS A 158 -3.35 27.03 9.71
N LEU A 159 -3.67 25.85 9.19
CA LEU A 159 -2.90 25.24 8.09
C LEU A 159 -3.57 25.39 6.73
N LEU A 160 -4.88 25.23 6.67
CA LEU A 160 -5.61 25.24 5.42
C LEU A 160 -6.03 26.66 5.03
N PRO A 161 -6.05 26.99 3.72
CA PRO A 161 -6.57 28.27 3.27
C PRO A 161 -8.06 28.35 3.52
N ARG A 162 -8.51 29.55 3.83
CA ARG A 162 -9.95 29.81 4.03
C ARG A 162 -10.65 30.06 2.72
#